data_262bdea8e8030519686f1cfffed72b5a
#
_entry.id   262bdea8e8030519686f1cfffed72b5a
#
_cell.length_a   1.000
_cell.length_b   1.000
_cell.length_c   1.000
_cell.angle_alpha   90.00
_cell.angle_beta   90.00
_cell.angle_gamma   90.00
#
_symmetry.space_group_name_H-M   'P 1'
#
loop_
_entity.id
_entity.type
_entity.pdbx_description
1 polymer ?
#
loop_
_entity_poly.entity_id
_entity_poly.type
_entity_poly.pdbx_seq_one_letter_code
_entity_poly.pdbx_strand_id
1 'polypeptide(L)'
;MVYFSDVNKITFEGKASTNPLAFKYYNPTQKIGDKTMEEHLRFAVAYWHTFTANGTDPFGTPTMFRSWDRLKGMDLAKARLEAAFEFFEKLDVPYFCFHDVDISPEGDTLRETNKNLDEIIGLTKEYMKTSKVKLLWNTANMFSHPRFLHGAATSSNADVFAYSAAKVKKGLEVAKELGAENYVFWGGREGYETLLNTDMGLELDNLGRFMHMAVDYAKEIGFDGQFLIEPKPKEPTTHQYDTDVATGLAFLHKYGLTEHFKFNIEANHATLAGHTFQHELHTARINGMLGSVDANQGDPLLGWDTDEFPTDLYSTTLAMYEILKNGGLGKGGLNFDAKVRRPSFEDADLFYAHIAGMDAFARGLQVAHKLLEDGVLENFIDDRYSSFKEGIGADIVSGKADFHSLEAYALENDQITNKSGRTELLKATLNQYLIEA
;
A
#
# COMPACT_ATOMS: atom_id res chain seq x y z
N MET A 1 -6.74 -16.49 -25.87
CA MET A 1 -5.49 -17.34 -25.92
C MET A 1 -5.23 -17.80 -24.48
N VAL A 2 -4.67 -19.01 -24.27
CA VAL A 2 -4.26 -19.41 -22.91
C VAL A 2 -2.81 -18.97 -22.73
N TYR A 3 -2.56 -18.14 -21.74
CA TYR A 3 -1.22 -17.54 -21.49
C TYR A 3 -0.42 -18.37 -20.46
N PHE A 4 -1.09 -18.97 -19.49
CA PHE A 4 -0.46 -19.72 -18.40
C PHE A 4 -0.87 -21.20 -18.46
N SER A 5 -0.69 -21.86 -19.62
CA SER A 5 -1.16 -23.24 -19.89
C SER A 5 -0.68 -24.27 -18.86
N ASP A 6 0.51 -24.07 -18.31
CA ASP A 6 1.19 -25.02 -17.41
C ASP A 6 0.82 -24.80 -15.92
N VAL A 7 -0.01 -23.79 -15.62
CA VAL A 7 -0.48 -23.49 -14.28
C VAL A 7 -1.97 -23.74 -14.19
N ASN A 8 -2.38 -24.64 -13.30
CA ASN A 8 -3.78 -24.85 -12.94
C ASN A 8 -4.25 -23.78 -11.95
N LYS A 9 -5.56 -23.73 -11.66
CA LYS A 9 -6.09 -22.88 -10.60
C LYS A 9 -5.42 -23.21 -9.26
N ILE A 10 -4.91 -22.20 -8.58
CA ILE A 10 -4.27 -22.31 -7.27
C ILE A 10 -5.34 -22.51 -6.20
N THR A 11 -5.14 -23.50 -5.33
CA THR A 11 -6.08 -23.82 -4.25
C THR A 11 -5.35 -24.03 -2.93
N PHE A 12 -6.08 -23.93 -1.84
CA PHE A 12 -5.56 -24.27 -0.52
C PHE A 12 -5.42 -25.79 -0.37
N GLU A 13 -4.21 -26.24 -0.05
CA GLU A 13 -3.91 -27.66 0.21
C GLU A 13 -3.37 -27.89 1.64
N GLY A 14 -3.05 -26.82 2.38
CA GLY A 14 -2.57 -26.89 3.76
C GLY A 14 -1.07 -27.17 3.90
N LYS A 15 -0.59 -27.08 5.14
CA LYS A 15 0.84 -27.11 5.52
C LYS A 15 1.61 -28.36 5.03
N ALA A 16 0.93 -29.49 4.88
CA ALA A 16 1.57 -30.75 4.49
C ALA A 16 1.76 -30.90 2.96
N SER A 17 1.18 -29.99 2.16
CA SER A 17 1.29 -30.08 0.70
C SER A 17 2.73 -29.80 0.24
N THR A 18 3.20 -30.63 -0.68
CA THR A 18 4.48 -30.45 -1.39
C THR A 18 4.31 -29.76 -2.75
N ASN A 19 3.06 -29.45 -3.15
CA ASN A 19 2.79 -28.75 -4.38
C ASN A 19 3.22 -27.27 -4.25
N PRO A 20 4.17 -26.77 -5.04
CA PRO A 20 4.59 -25.37 -4.97
C PRO A 20 3.54 -24.39 -5.53
N LEU A 21 2.58 -24.88 -6.33
CA LEU A 21 1.47 -24.12 -6.89
C LEU A 21 0.17 -24.32 -6.10
N ALA A 22 0.28 -24.27 -4.76
CA ALA A 22 -0.86 -24.35 -3.85
C ALA A 22 -0.61 -23.49 -2.61
N PHE A 23 -1.67 -22.92 -2.05
CA PHE A 23 -1.59 -22.23 -0.76
C PHE A 23 -1.42 -23.21 0.39
N LYS A 24 -0.52 -22.84 1.32
CA LYS A 24 -0.26 -23.59 2.55
C LYS A 24 -0.98 -23.01 3.76
N TYR A 25 -1.19 -21.68 3.75
CA TYR A 25 -1.79 -20.93 4.85
C TYR A 25 -2.99 -20.11 4.41
N TYR A 26 -3.01 -19.57 3.19
CA TYR A 26 -4.14 -18.81 2.69
C TYR A 26 -5.30 -19.74 2.31
N ASN A 27 -6.34 -19.72 3.14
CA ASN A 27 -7.62 -20.37 2.87
C ASN A 27 -8.70 -19.28 2.83
N PRO A 28 -9.15 -18.83 1.65
CA PRO A 28 -10.04 -17.67 1.52
C PRO A 28 -11.33 -17.79 2.33
N THR A 29 -11.83 -19.02 2.55
CA THR A 29 -13.10 -19.29 3.27
C THR A 29 -12.91 -19.55 4.76
N GLN A 30 -11.68 -19.72 5.25
CA GLN A 30 -11.41 -19.92 6.66
C GLN A 30 -11.77 -18.67 7.45
N LYS A 31 -12.57 -18.82 8.50
CA LYS A 31 -12.88 -17.75 9.43
C LYS A 31 -11.74 -17.51 10.42
N ILE A 32 -11.42 -16.24 10.62
CA ILE A 32 -10.57 -15.72 11.66
C ILE A 32 -11.40 -14.67 12.40
N GLY A 33 -11.82 -14.97 13.62
CA GLY A 33 -12.86 -14.21 14.30
C GLY A 33 -14.19 -14.27 13.54
N ASP A 34 -14.77 -13.12 13.22
CA ASP A 34 -16.06 -12.96 12.56
C ASP A 34 -15.98 -12.92 11.02
N LYS A 35 -14.80 -12.69 10.45
CA LYS A 35 -14.56 -12.56 9.00
C LYS A 35 -13.76 -13.73 8.43
N THR A 36 -13.88 -13.95 7.12
CA THR A 36 -13.02 -14.90 6.39
C THR A 36 -11.63 -14.30 6.15
N MET A 37 -10.64 -15.14 5.82
CA MET A 37 -9.31 -14.64 5.43
C MET A 37 -9.38 -13.71 4.21
N GLU A 38 -10.23 -14.02 3.21
CA GLU A 38 -10.41 -13.17 2.03
C GLU A 38 -10.92 -11.76 2.43
N GLU A 39 -11.88 -11.69 3.37
CA GLU A 39 -12.43 -10.43 3.87
C GLU A 39 -11.43 -9.62 4.71
N HIS A 40 -10.52 -10.28 5.44
CA HIS A 40 -9.46 -9.60 6.17
C HIS A 40 -8.37 -9.07 5.27
N LEU A 41 -7.89 -9.90 4.32
CA LEU A 41 -6.66 -9.69 3.58
C LEU A 41 -6.88 -8.87 2.30
N ARG A 42 -8.04 -9.07 1.61
CA ARG A 42 -8.42 -8.29 0.43
C ARG A 42 -7.26 -8.10 -0.55
N PHE A 43 -6.57 -9.23 -0.89
CA PHE A 43 -5.38 -9.21 -1.74
C PHE A 43 -5.65 -8.63 -3.13
N ALA A 44 -4.72 -7.81 -3.61
CA ALA A 44 -4.73 -7.26 -4.96
C ALA A 44 -3.41 -7.53 -5.68
N VAL A 45 -3.48 -7.66 -7.01
CA VAL A 45 -2.31 -7.78 -7.88
C VAL A 45 -1.98 -6.44 -8.50
N ALA A 46 -0.73 -6.02 -8.40
CA ALA A 46 -0.19 -4.84 -9.08
C ALA A 46 0.04 -5.13 -10.56
N TYR A 47 -0.69 -4.43 -11.43
CA TYR A 47 -0.63 -4.65 -12.88
C TYR A 47 0.76 -4.37 -13.45
N TRP A 48 1.41 -3.28 -13.01
CA TRP A 48 2.72 -2.82 -13.50
C TRP A 48 3.84 -3.83 -13.24
N HIS A 49 3.91 -4.39 -12.05
CA HIS A 49 4.94 -5.35 -11.67
C HIS A 49 4.70 -6.75 -12.24
N THR A 50 3.45 -7.10 -12.50
CA THR A 50 3.11 -8.46 -12.94
C THR A 50 3.08 -8.59 -14.46
N PHE A 51 2.52 -7.60 -15.18
CA PHE A 51 2.27 -7.73 -16.63
C PHE A 51 3.09 -6.80 -17.51
N THR A 52 3.69 -5.71 -16.95
CA THR A 52 4.52 -4.77 -17.72
C THR A 52 5.99 -4.84 -17.35
N ALA A 53 6.36 -5.35 -16.18
CA ALA A 53 7.75 -5.54 -15.80
C ALA A 53 8.43 -6.60 -16.67
N ASN A 54 9.65 -6.32 -17.09
CA ASN A 54 10.42 -7.15 -18.00
C ASN A 54 11.80 -7.55 -17.43
N GLY A 55 12.08 -7.28 -16.15
CA GLY A 55 13.35 -7.56 -15.50
C GLY A 55 14.47 -6.56 -15.79
N THR A 56 14.17 -5.41 -16.44
CA THR A 56 15.11 -4.29 -16.54
C THR A 56 15.35 -3.67 -15.16
N ASP A 57 16.60 -3.35 -14.87
CA ASP A 57 17.04 -2.57 -13.72
C ASP A 57 18.05 -1.49 -14.16
N PRO A 58 18.54 -0.61 -13.28
CA PRO A 58 19.53 0.40 -13.63
C PRO A 58 20.85 -0.14 -14.22
N PHE A 59 21.10 -1.45 -14.08
CA PHE A 59 22.35 -2.11 -14.45
C PHE A 59 22.20 -3.14 -15.58
N GLY A 60 20.97 -3.45 -16.00
CA GLY A 60 20.75 -4.52 -16.96
C GLY A 60 19.51 -4.41 -17.83
N THR A 61 19.63 -5.00 -19.03
CA THR A 61 18.57 -5.12 -20.03
C THR A 61 17.50 -6.13 -19.61
N PRO A 62 16.34 -6.22 -20.32
CA PRO A 62 15.28 -7.17 -19.99
C PRO A 62 15.75 -8.62 -19.92
N THR A 63 15.19 -9.37 -18.98
CA THR A 63 15.38 -10.82 -18.82
C THR A 63 14.08 -11.61 -18.95
N MET A 64 12.93 -10.96 -18.83
CA MET A 64 11.61 -11.58 -18.88
C MET A 64 10.97 -11.27 -20.24
N PHE A 65 10.56 -12.32 -20.95
CA PHE A 65 9.93 -12.21 -22.26
C PHE A 65 8.64 -13.02 -22.23
N ARG A 66 7.52 -12.32 -22.11
CA ARG A 66 6.19 -12.94 -22.07
C ARG A 66 5.63 -13.15 -23.47
N SER A 67 4.69 -14.05 -23.63
CA SER A 67 4.09 -14.38 -24.93
C SER A 67 3.41 -13.18 -25.62
N TRP A 68 2.91 -12.20 -24.85
CA TRP A 68 2.30 -10.97 -25.36
C TRP A 68 3.30 -9.91 -25.83
N ASP A 69 4.57 -9.98 -25.45
CA ASP A 69 5.58 -8.95 -25.76
C ASP A 69 5.94 -8.87 -27.26
N ARG A 70 5.41 -9.79 -28.06
CA ARG A 70 5.52 -9.75 -29.53
C ARG A 70 4.57 -8.72 -30.16
N LEU A 71 3.56 -8.29 -29.43
CA LEU A 71 2.57 -7.32 -29.86
C LEU A 71 3.01 -5.89 -29.51
N LYS A 72 2.29 -4.88 -30.03
CA LYS A 72 2.57 -3.46 -29.78
C LYS A 72 1.28 -2.67 -29.66
N GLY A 73 1.37 -1.49 -29.02
CA GLY A 73 0.24 -0.55 -28.89
C GLY A 73 -0.99 -1.19 -28.28
N MET A 74 -2.15 -0.93 -28.88
CA MET A 74 -3.43 -1.42 -28.38
C MET A 74 -3.57 -2.95 -28.41
N ASP A 75 -2.95 -3.64 -29.38
CA ASP A 75 -2.96 -5.11 -29.43
C ASP A 75 -2.19 -5.70 -28.24
N LEU A 76 -1.07 -5.10 -27.85
CA LEU A 76 -0.32 -5.49 -26.65
C LEU A 76 -1.15 -5.24 -25.39
N ALA A 77 -1.79 -4.07 -25.27
CA ALA A 77 -2.63 -3.74 -24.12
C ALA A 77 -3.78 -4.74 -23.95
N LYS A 78 -4.47 -5.10 -25.04
CA LYS A 78 -5.54 -6.11 -25.04
C LYS A 78 -5.05 -7.49 -24.62
N ALA A 79 -3.90 -7.93 -25.16
CA ALA A 79 -3.33 -9.22 -24.82
C ALA A 79 -2.87 -9.29 -23.35
N ARG A 80 -2.27 -8.22 -22.84
CA ARG A 80 -1.93 -8.12 -21.41
C ARG A 80 -3.17 -8.16 -20.52
N LEU A 81 -4.24 -7.47 -20.90
CA LEU A 81 -5.50 -7.48 -20.16
C LEU A 81 -6.11 -8.89 -20.12
N GLU A 82 -6.13 -9.59 -21.24
CA GLU A 82 -6.60 -11.00 -21.31
C GLU A 82 -5.74 -11.90 -20.41
N ALA A 83 -4.41 -11.78 -20.46
CA ALA A 83 -3.48 -12.53 -19.61
C ALA A 83 -3.66 -12.20 -18.13
N ALA A 84 -3.91 -10.92 -17.80
CA ALA A 84 -4.13 -10.48 -16.43
C ALA A 84 -5.37 -11.13 -15.82
N PHE A 85 -6.49 -11.16 -16.52
CA PHE A 85 -7.70 -11.79 -16.02
C PHE A 85 -7.56 -13.32 -15.90
N GLU A 86 -6.84 -13.99 -16.83
CA GLU A 86 -6.48 -15.39 -16.67
C GLU A 86 -5.64 -15.61 -15.41
N PHE A 87 -4.65 -14.75 -15.16
CA PHE A 87 -3.82 -14.82 -13.96
C PHE A 87 -4.63 -14.65 -12.67
N PHE A 88 -5.49 -13.63 -12.62
CA PHE A 88 -6.32 -13.34 -11.45
C PHE A 88 -7.25 -14.53 -11.12
N GLU A 89 -7.86 -15.13 -12.13
CA GLU A 89 -8.74 -16.29 -11.95
C GLU A 89 -7.98 -17.52 -11.47
N LYS A 90 -6.77 -17.78 -12.02
CA LYS A 90 -5.93 -18.90 -11.60
C LYS A 90 -5.38 -18.71 -10.19
N LEU A 91 -4.98 -17.50 -9.83
CA LEU A 91 -4.49 -17.17 -8.49
C LEU A 91 -5.64 -17.11 -7.46
N ASP A 92 -6.88 -16.98 -7.91
CA ASP A 92 -8.08 -16.78 -7.08
C ASP A 92 -8.05 -15.50 -6.24
N VAL A 93 -7.46 -14.42 -6.78
CA VAL A 93 -7.34 -13.13 -6.10
C VAL A 93 -8.57 -12.25 -6.33
N PRO A 94 -9.08 -11.51 -5.30
CA PRO A 94 -10.30 -10.72 -5.43
C PRO A 94 -10.12 -9.34 -6.06
N TYR A 95 -8.90 -8.79 -6.09
CA TYR A 95 -8.66 -7.42 -6.54
C TYR A 95 -7.41 -7.27 -7.41
N PHE A 96 -7.36 -6.14 -8.14
CA PHE A 96 -6.18 -5.67 -8.85
C PHE A 96 -6.05 -4.15 -8.76
N CYS A 97 -4.86 -3.62 -9.07
CA CYS A 97 -4.54 -2.20 -9.12
C CYS A 97 -3.77 -1.87 -10.39
N PHE A 98 -3.88 -0.62 -10.90
CA PHE A 98 -3.11 -0.20 -12.08
C PHE A 98 -2.90 1.32 -12.15
N HIS A 99 -1.82 1.74 -12.85
CA HIS A 99 -1.69 3.08 -13.40
C HIS A 99 -2.26 3.13 -14.81
N ASP A 100 -2.77 4.28 -15.21
CA ASP A 100 -3.40 4.48 -16.53
C ASP A 100 -2.50 4.00 -17.70
N VAL A 101 -1.19 4.23 -17.62
CA VAL A 101 -0.23 3.85 -18.69
C VAL A 101 0.19 2.38 -18.67
N ASP A 102 -0.06 1.66 -17.60
CA ASP A 102 0.25 0.23 -17.52
C ASP A 102 -0.77 -0.58 -18.33
N ILE A 103 -2.03 -0.19 -18.20
CA ILE A 103 -3.15 -0.90 -18.82
C ILE A 103 -3.41 -0.44 -20.26
N SER A 104 -3.06 0.82 -20.60
CA SER A 104 -3.31 1.43 -21.90
C SER A 104 -2.10 2.23 -22.39
N PRO A 105 -1.72 2.15 -23.69
CA PRO A 105 -0.63 2.96 -24.22
C PRO A 105 -1.02 4.44 -24.30
N GLU A 106 -0.08 5.34 -23.98
CA GLU A 106 -0.22 6.75 -24.33
C GLU A 106 -0.25 6.93 -25.86
N GLY A 107 -1.02 7.91 -26.33
CA GLY A 107 -1.00 8.37 -27.72
C GLY A 107 -0.13 9.62 -27.87
N ASP A 108 -0.02 10.13 -29.10
CA ASP A 108 0.73 11.36 -29.41
C ASP A 108 0.10 12.60 -28.76
N THR A 109 -1.18 12.54 -28.42
CA THR A 109 -1.95 13.61 -27.78
C THR A 109 -2.73 13.08 -26.56
N LEU A 110 -3.06 13.97 -25.62
CA LEU A 110 -3.91 13.61 -24.48
C LEU A 110 -5.28 13.06 -24.94
N ARG A 111 -5.82 13.58 -26.04
CA ARG A 111 -7.09 13.10 -26.63
C ARG A 111 -6.98 11.66 -27.11
N GLU A 112 -5.89 11.31 -27.74
CA GLU A 112 -5.62 9.94 -28.19
C GLU A 112 -5.36 9.01 -27.01
N THR A 113 -4.58 9.44 -26.03
CA THR A 113 -4.36 8.72 -24.76
C THR A 113 -5.69 8.38 -24.09
N ASN A 114 -6.57 9.37 -23.93
CA ASN A 114 -7.90 9.15 -23.34
C ASN A 114 -8.74 8.17 -24.17
N LYS A 115 -8.72 8.27 -25.50
CA LYS A 115 -9.43 7.33 -26.38
C LYS A 115 -8.93 5.89 -26.23
N ASN A 116 -7.59 5.69 -26.18
CA ASN A 116 -7.00 4.38 -25.97
C ASN A 116 -7.41 3.81 -24.59
N LEU A 117 -7.36 4.65 -23.58
CA LEU A 117 -7.80 4.26 -22.23
C LEU A 117 -9.28 3.89 -22.20
N ASP A 118 -10.16 4.66 -22.81
CA ASP A 118 -11.61 4.36 -22.88
C ASP A 118 -11.86 2.99 -23.51
N GLU A 119 -11.12 2.63 -24.58
CA GLU A 119 -11.25 1.34 -25.24
C GLU A 119 -10.84 0.18 -24.30
N ILE A 120 -9.72 0.31 -23.60
CA ILE A 120 -9.25 -0.72 -22.67
C ILE A 120 -10.16 -0.81 -21.43
N ILE A 121 -10.63 0.31 -20.89
CA ILE A 121 -11.56 0.32 -19.76
C ILE A 121 -12.89 -0.33 -20.13
N GLY A 122 -13.39 -0.11 -21.34
CA GLY A 122 -14.56 -0.82 -21.85
C GLY A 122 -14.37 -2.35 -21.84
N LEU A 123 -13.21 -2.84 -22.28
CA LEU A 123 -12.88 -4.28 -22.25
C LEU A 123 -12.70 -4.78 -20.82
N THR A 124 -12.02 -4.02 -19.95
CA THR A 124 -11.84 -4.35 -18.54
C THR A 124 -13.20 -4.58 -17.85
N LYS A 125 -14.14 -3.70 -18.13
CA LYS A 125 -15.51 -3.79 -17.60
C LYS A 125 -16.24 -5.08 -18.05
N GLU A 126 -16.01 -5.52 -19.30
CA GLU A 126 -16.57 -6.78 -19.79
C GLU A 126 -15.95 -8.00 -19.07
N TYR A 127 -14.62 -8.02 -18.88
CA TYR A 127 -13.97 -9.09 -18.10
C TYR A 127 -14.44 -9.11 -16.64
N MET A 128 -14.59 -7.94 -15.99
CA MET A 128 -15.08 -7.85 -14.61
C MET A 128 -16.50 -8.36 -14.45
N LYS A 129 -17.38 -8.31 -15.47
CA LYS A 129 -18.74 -8.86 -15.40
C LYS A 129 -18.77 -10.39 -15.28
N THR A 130 -17.76 -11.07 -15.79
CA THR A 130 -17.68 -12.54 -15.83
C THR A 130 -16.73 -13.11 -14.78
N SER A 131 -16.05 -12.24 -14.04
CA SER A 131 -15.06 -12.56 -13.01
C SER A 131 -15.53 -12.07 -11.63
N LYS A 132 -14.98 -12.63 -10.55
CA LYS A 132 -15.17 -12.09 -9.19
C LYS A 132 -14.25 -10.89 -8.90
N VAL A 133 -13.29 -10.62 -9.78
CA VAL A 133 -12.21 -9.65 -9.58
C VAL A 133 -12.74 -8.23 -9.68
N LYS A 134 -12.35 -7.37 -8.73
CA LYS A 134 -12.73 -5.97 -8.63
C LYS A 134 -11.51 -5.07 -8.66
N LEU A 135 -11.71 -3.79 -8.96
CA LEU A 135 -10.68 -2.80 -8.88
C LEU A 135 -10.52 -2.31 -7.43
N LEU A 136 -9.35 -2.55 -6.82
CA LEU A 136 -9.05 -2.01 -5.50
C LEU A 136 -8.75 -0.51 -5.60
N TRP A 137 -7.84 -0.15 -6.50
CA TRP A 137 -7.57 1.25 -6.82
C TRP A 137 -6.93 1.41 -8.21
N ASN A 138 -7.07 2.58 -8.76
CA ASN A 138 -6.29 3.05 -9.89
C ASN A 138 -5.66 4.40 -9.57
N THR A 139 -4.69 4.79 -10.40
CA THR A 139 -4.05 6.09 -10.33
C THR A 139 -3.55 6.55 -11.69
N ALA A 140 -3.18 7.82 -11.81
CA ALA A 140 -2.54 8.38 -12.99
C ALA A 140 -1.01 8.30 -12.84
N ASN A 141 -0.31 7.75 -13.82
CA ASN A 141 1.14 7.86 -13.87
C ASN A 141 1.54 9.29 -14.24
N MET A 142 2.11 10.00 -13.27
CA MET A 142 2.57 11.37 -13.38
C MET A 142 4.07 11.50 -13.04
N PHE A 143 4.86 10.48 -13.37
CA PHE A 143 6.27 10.40 -13.02
C PHE A 143 7.19 9.83 -14.12
N SER A 144 6.72 8.90 -14.96
CA SER A 144 7.60 8.20 -15.91
C SER A 144 7.90 9.02 -17.18
N HIS A 145 6.93 9.80 -17.68
CA HIS A 145 7.15 10.60 -18.88
C HIS A 145 8.02 11.83 -18.59
N PRO A 146 8.95 12.25 -19.50
CA PRO A 146 9.85 13.40 -19.29
C PRO A 146 9.15 14.72 -18.95
N ARG A 147 7.87 14.91 -19.28
CA ARG A 147 7.11 16.11 -18.89
C ARG A 147 7.02 16.29 -17.37
N PHE A 148 7.11 15.20 -16.60
CA PHE A 148 7.00 15.19 -15.15
C PHE A 148 8.36 15.22 -14.43
N LEU A 149 9.44 15.53 -15.11
CA LEU A 149 10.80 15.46 -14.55
C LEU A 149 11.00 16.35 -13.30
N HIS A 150 10.16 17.38 -13.13
CA HIS A 150 10.16 18.28 -11.97
C HIS A 150 8.83 18.20 -11.18
N GLY A 151 8.22 17.03 -11.09
CA GLY A 151 6.91 16.83 -10.46
C GLY A 151 5.74 17.05 -11.41
N ALA A 152 4.56 16.84 -10.91
CA ALA A 152 3.28 17.02 -11.60
C ALA A 152 2.51 18.20 -10.99
N ALA A 153 1.89 18.01 -9.84
CA ALA A 153 1.20 19.08 -9.11
C ALA A 153 2.17 20.10 -8.50
N THR A 154 3.40 19.69 -8.19
CA THR A 154 4.47 20.56 -7.68
C THR A 154 5.37 21.11 -8.77
N SER A 155 5.10 20.81 -10.04
CA SER A 155 5.91 21.29 -11.15
C SER A 155 6.03 22.81 -11.17
N SER A 156 7.25 23.30 -11.47
CA SER A 156 7.51 24.71 -11.74
C SER A 156 6.85 25.24 -13.03
N ASN A 157 6.23 24.35 -13.82
CA ASN A 157 5.55 24.68 -15.07
C ASN A 157 4.03 24.47 -14.94
N ALA A 158 3.26 25.56 -15.05
CA ALA A 158 1.80 25.53 -14.95
C ALA A 158 1.13 24.65 -16.04
N ASP A 159 1.72 24.49 -17.22
CA ASP A 159 1.19 23.60 -18.25
C ASP A 159 1.27 22.12 -17.83
N VAL A 160 2.33 21.75 -17.08
CA VAL A 160 2.46 20.41 -16.51
C VAL A 160 1.41 20.17 -15.42
N PHE A 161 1.18 21.15 -14.55
CA PHE A 161 0.10 21.09 -13.56
C PHE A 161 -1.26 20.88 -14.24
N ALA A 162 -1.56 21.66 -15.29
CA ALA A 162 -2.84 21.55 -16.03
C ALA A 162 -2.99 20.17 -16.71
N TYR A 163 -1.90 19.65 -17.30
CA TYR A 163 -1.89 18.32 -17.92
C TYR A 163 -2.13 17.22 -16.87
N SER A 164 -1.47 17.32 -15.71
CA SER A 164 -1.62 16.41 -14.59
C SER A 164 -3.05 16.41 -14.04
N ALA A 165 -3.65 17.58 -13.90
CA ALA A 165 -5.04 17.72 -13.47
C ALA A 165 -6.01 17.03 -14.46
N ALA A 166 -5.75 17.14 -15.77
CA ALA A 166 -6.53 16.44 -16.77
C ALA A 166 -6.38 14.91 -16.70
N LYS A 167 -5.18 14.40 -16.39
CA LYS A 167 -4.96 12.95 -16.17
C LYS A 167 -5.69 12.45 -14.91
N VAL A 168 -5.59 13.16 -13.78
CA VAL A 168 -6.31 12.78 -12.56
C VAL A 168 -7.81 12.84 -12.75
N LYS A 169 -8.31 13.88 -13.43
CA LYS A 169 -9.73 13.96 -13.80
C LYS A 169 -10.19 12.70 -14.54
N LYS A 170 -9.44 12.27 -15.57
CA LYS A 170 -9.74 11.06 -16.33
C LYS A 170 -9.62 9.80 -15.47
N GLY A 171 -8.61 9.70 -14.61
CA GLY A 171 -8.43 8.60 -13.66
C GLY A 171 -9.61 8.45 -12.70
N LEU A 172 -10.19 9.55 -12.21
CA LEU A 172 -11.37 9.54 -11.35
C LEU A 172 -12.64 9.10 -12.10
N GLU A 173 -12.79 9.48 -13.38
CA GLU A 173 -13.87 8.97 -14.23
C GLU A 173 -13.77 7.45 -14.40
N VAL A 174 -12.57 6.93 -14.66
CA VAL A 174 -12.28 5.49 -14.75
C VAL A 174 -12.55 4.78 -13.42
N ALA A 175 -12.09 5.35 -12.29
CA ALA A 175 -12.35 4.81 -10.96
C ALA A 175 -13.85 4.63 -10.71
N LYS A 176 -14.63 5.67 -11.02
CA LYS A 176 -16.09 5.61 -10.90
C LYS A 176 -16.69 4.55 -11.84
N GLU A 177 -16.28 4.52 -13.11
CA GLU A 177 -16.80 3.60 -14.12
C GLU A 177 -16.60 2.13 -13.77
N LEU A 178 -15.41 1.78 -13.24
CA LEU A 178 -15.06 0.42 -12.82
C LEU A 178 -15.45 0.09 -11.38
N GLY A 179 -15.99 1.07 -10.62
CA GLY A 179 -16.37 0.90 -9.23
C GLY A 179 -15.16 0.64 -8.31
N ALA A 180 -14.08 1.40 -8.52
CA ALA A 180 -12.89 1.31 -7.69
C ALA A 180 -13.22 1.62 -6.21
N GLU A 181 -12.67 0.84 -5.31
CA GLU A 181 -12.81 1.05 -3.86
C GLU A 181 -12.03 2.31 -3.41
N ASN A 182 -10.90 2.60 -4.08
CA ASN A 182 -10.02 3.72 -3.74
C ASN A 182 -9.43 4.38 -4.99
N TYR A 183 -8.84 5.57 -4.80
CA TYR A 183 -7.96 6.26 -5.74
C TYR A 183 -6.66 6.65 -5.00
N VAL A 184 -5.50 6.26 -5.53
CA VAL A 184 -4.19 6.51 -4.90
C VAL A 184 -3.52 7.74 -5.50
N PHE A 185 -2.89 8.55 -4.65
CA PHE A 185 -1.95 9.60 -4.99
C PHE A 185 -0.56 9.15 -4.50
N TRP A 186 0.27 8.71 -5.43
CA TRP A 186 1.68 8.46 -5.19
C TRP A 186 2.50 9.64 -5.73
N GLY A 187 3.30 10.22 -4.85
CA GLY A 187 4.02 11.47 -5.11
C GLY A 187 5.19 11.36 -6.07
N GLY A 188 5.50 10.18 -6.61
CA GLY A 188 6.48 9.87 -7.65
C GLY A 188 7.67 10.80 -7.80
N ARG A 189 7.43 12.02 -8.28
CA ARG A 189 8.41 13.09 -8.45
C ARG A 189 7.98 14.39 -7.75
N GLU A 190 7.03 14.34 -6.85
CA GLU A 190 6.60 15.48 -6.03
C GLU A 190 7.62 15.71 -4.91
N GLY A 191 8.63 16.53 -5.20
CA GLY A 191 9.77 16.76 -4.33
C GLY A 191 10.87 17.54 -5.05
N TYR A 192 12.08 17.53 -4.51
CA TYR A 192 13.18 18.32 -5.03
C TYR A 192 14.55 17.63 -4.87
N GLU A 193 15.50 18.02 -5.72
CA GLU A 193 16.92 17.64 -5.61
C GLU A 193 17.70 18.63 -4.75
N THR A 194 17.38 19.93 -4.83
CA THR A 194 18.05 21.02 -4.10
C THR A 194 17.10 22.19 -3.88
N LEU A 195 17.20 22.82 -2.72
CA LEU A 195 16.46 24.06 -2.41
C LEU A 195 17.01 25.30 -3.13
N LEU A 196 18.11 25.18 -3.87
CA LEU A 196 18.69 26.31 -4.60
C LEU A 196 17.81 26.81 -5.77
N ASN A 197 16.92 25.95 -6.28
CA ASN A 197 16.05 26.24 -7.42
C ASN A 197 14.58 25.92 -7.14
N THR A 198 14.21 25.69 -5.88
CA THR A 198 12.87 25.20 -5.49
C THR A 198 12.15 26.23 -4.61
N ASP A 199 10.98 26.67 -5.05
CA ASP A 199 10.02 27.38 -4.21
C ASP A 199 9.10 26.36 -3.51
N MET A 200 9.61 25.75 -2.45
CA MET A 200 8.90 24.71 -1.69
C MET A 200 7.54 25.19 -1.16
N GLY A 201 7.42 26.48 -0.83
CA GLY A 201 6.15 27.05 -0.36
C GLY A 201 5.09 27.00 -1.46
N LEU A 202 5.42 27.49 -2.65
CA LEU A 202 4.51 27.47 -3.81
C LEU A 202 4.17 26.04 -4.24
N GLU A 203 5.15 25.14 -4.26
CA GLU A 203 4.97 23.75 -4.67
C GLU A 203 3.99 23.01 -3.75
N LEU A 204 4.15 23.14 -2.42
CA LEU A 204 3.23 22.56 -1.44
C LEU A 204 1.83 23.18 -1.52
N ASP A 205 1.73 24.51 -1.72
CA ASP A 205 0.44 25.18 -1.91
C ASP A 205 -0.26 24.67 -3.19
N ASN A 206 0.49 24.44 -4.27
CA ASN A 206 -0.03 23.89 -5.51
C ASN A 206 -0.52 22.44 -5.31
N LEU A 207 0.25 21.62 -4.59
CA LEU A 207 -0.17 20.24 -4.26
C LEU A 207 -1.48 20.25 -3.44
N GLY A 208 -1.58 21.15 -2.44
CA GLY A 208 -2.82 21.30 -1.67
C GLY A 208 -4.02 21.70 -2.54
N ARG A 209 -3.84 22.67 -3.45
CA ARG A 209 -4.89 23.07 -4.42
C ARG A 209 -5.30 21.88 -5.33
N PHE A 210 -4.32 21.14 -5.82
CA PHE A 210 -4.53 19.99 -6.69
C PHE A 210 -5.39 18.92 -6.01
N MET A 211 -5.08 18.60 -4.76
CA MET A 211 -5.85 17.62 -3.98
C MET A 211 -7.28 18.09 -3.69
N HIS A 212 -7.48 19.38 -3.38
CA HIS A 212 -8.83 19.94 -3.26
C HIS A 212 -9.61 19.85 -4.58
N MET A 213 -8.99 20.15 -5.72
CA MET A 213 -9.63 20.00 -7.04
C MET A 213 -10.05 18.55 -7.30
N ALA A 214 -9.23 17.57 -6.90
CA ALA A 214 -9.57 16.15 -7.04
C ALA A 214 -10.77 15.76 -6.15
N VAL A 215 -10.80 16.22 -4.90
CA VAL A 215 -11.92 16.01 -3.97
C VAL A 215 -13.22 16.62 -4.52
N ASP A 216 -13.16 17.84 -5.01
CA ASP A 216 -14.34 18.54 -5.53
C ASP A 216 -14.86 17.86 -6.80
N TYR A 217 -13.98 17.47 -7.72
CA TYR A 217 -14.37 16.75 -8.92
C TYR A 217 -14.95 15.37 -8.62
N ALA A 218 -14.38 14.63 -7.67
CA ALA A 218 -14.94 13.35 -7.25
C ALA A 218 -16.37 13.48 -6.71
N LYS A 219 -16.64 14.53 -5.92
CA LYS A 219 -17.99 14.86 -5.45
C LYS A 219 -18.93 15.19 -6.63
N GLU A 220 -18.47 15.99 -7.58
CA GLU A 220 -19.23 16.37 -8.78
C GLU A 220 -19.68 15.15 -9.58
N ILE A 221 -18.76 14.20 -9.82
CA ILE A 221 -19.09 13.00 -10.59
C ILE A 221 -19.75 11.89 -9.74
N GLY A 222 -19.82 12.04 -8.40
CA GLY A 222 -20.35 11.03 -7.48
C GLY A 222 -19.44 9.79 -7.37
N PHE A 223 -18.14 9.97 -7.34
CA PHE A 223 -17.20 8.93 -6.92
C PHE A 223 -17.12 8.91 -5.40
N ASP A 224 -17.43 7.76 -4.80
CA ASP A 224 -17.50 7.54 -3.35
C ASP A 224 -16.34 6.69 -2.80
N GLY A 225 -15.35 6.38 -3.65
CA GLY A 225 -14.12 5.69 -3.25
C GLY A 225 -13.30 6.52 -2.27
N GLN A 226 -12.41 5.84 -1.53
CA GLN A 226 -11.50 6.48 -0.59
C GLN A 226 -10.29 7.07 -1.32
N PHE A 227 -9.88 8.28 -0.97
CA PHE A 227 -8.60 8.82 -1.41
C PHE A 227 -7.46 8.36 -0.51
N LEU A 228 -6.35 7.99 -1.12
CA LEU A 228 -5.16 7.51 -0.44
C LEU A 228 -3.94 8.31 -0.88
N ILE A 229 -3.09 8.68 0.09
CA ILE A 229 -1.71 9.13 -0.15
C ILE A 229 -0.80 7.97 0.19
N GLU A 230 0.19 7.75 -0.66
CA GLU A 230 1.22 6.73 -0.47
C GLU A 230 2.56 7.42 -0.21
N PRO A 231 3.00 7.47 1.06
CA PRO A 231 4.24 8.13 1.44
C PRO A 231 5.48 7.42 0.90
N LYS A 232 6.47 8.21 0.46
CA LYS A 232 7.81 7.75 0.09
C LYS A 232 8.83 8.85 0.40
N PRO A 233 9.98 8.56 1.06
CA PRO A 233 10.89 9.60 1.50
C PRO A 233 11.77 10.17 0.38
N LYS A 234 12.12 9.34 -0.59
CA LYS A 234 13.10 9.60 -1.64
C LYS A 234 12.94 8.59 -2.77
N GLU A 235 13.67 8.80 -3.88
CA GLU A 235 13.65 7.91 -5.04
C GLU A 235 12.31 7.95 -5.80
N PRO A 236 12.30 8.63 -6.97
CA PRO A 236 13.48 9.10 -7.72
C PRO A 236 14.05 10.45 -7.30
N THR A 237 13.36 11.29 -6.55
CA THR A 237 13.93 12.57 -6.07
C THR A 237 14.74 12.37 -4.78
N THR A 238 15.64 13.32 -4.48
CA THR A 238 16.41 13.30 -3.24
C THR A 238 15.53 13.48 -2.01
N HIS A 239 14.52 14.37 -2.12
CA HIS A 239 13.56 14.65 -1.06
C HIS A 239 12.15 14.68 -1.63
N GLN A 240 11.30 13.70 -1.29
CA GLN A 240 9.87 13.73 -1.57
C GLN A 240 9.11 14.46 -0.45
N TYR A 241 8.00 15.12 -0.81
CA TYR A 241 7.23 15.93 0.14
C TYR A 241 6.43 15.06 1.14
N ASP A 242 6.04 13.89 0.75
CA ASP A 242 5.27 12.92 1.53
C ASP A 242 6.15 11.84 2.18
N THR A 243 7.25 12.25 2.80
CA THR A 243 8.34 11.41 3.34
C THR A 243 7.86 10.17 4.12
N ASP A 244 6.88 10.36 5.00
CA ASP A 244 6.31 9.36 5.91
C ASP A 244 4.89 9.76 6.33
N VAL A 245 4.22 8.91 7.10
CA VAL A 245 2.88 9.20 7.62
C VAL A 245 2.83 10.49 8.42
N ALA A 246 3.82 10.77 9.27
CA ALA A 246 3.82 11.97 10.12
C ALA A 246 3.92 13.25 9.27
N THR A 247 4.78 13.25 8.25
CA THR A 247 4.92 14.37 7.31
C THR A 247 3.67 14.56 6.45
N GLY A 248 3.13 13.45 5.92
CA GLY A 248 1.88 13.46 5.16
C GLY A 248 0.70 13.96 6.00
N LEU A 249 0.62 13.56 7.27
CA LEU A 249 -0.40 14.04 8.21
C LEU A 249 -0.27 15.55 8.47
N ALA A 250 0.94 16.06 8.66
CA ALA A 250 1.19 17.50 8.81
C ALA A 250 0.73 18.29 7.58
N PHE A 251 1.01 17.78 6.36
CA PHE A 251 0.52 18.35 5.11
C PHE A 251 -1.01 18.36 5.05
N LEU A 252 -1.67 17.23 5.33
CA LEU A 252 -3.13 17.14 5.31
C LEU A 252 -3.78 18.10 6.33
N HIS A 253 -3.20 18.25 7.51
CA HIS A 253 -3.67 19.23 8.50
C HIS A 253 -3.50 20.67 8.01
N LYS A 254 -2.33 21.02 7.45
CA LYS A 254 -2.05 22.36 6.94
C LYS A 254 -3.07 22.80 5.89
N TYR A 255 -3.47 21.89 5.00
CA TYR A 255 -4.38 22.18 3.90
C TYR A 255 -5.84 21.79 4.14
N GLY A 256 -6.21 21.33 5.34
CA GLY A 256 -7.60 20.98 5.68
C GLY A 256 -8.14 19.77 4.90
N LEU A 257 -7.29 18.77 4.65
CA LEU A 257 -7.61 17.58 3.82
C LEU A 257 -7.79 16.29 4.64
N THR A 258 -7.64 16.32 5.97
CA THR A 258 -7.69 15.14 6.84
C THR A 258 -8.99 14.34 6.77
N GLU A 259 -10.12 15.00 6.47
CA GLU A 259 -11.42 14.34 6.35
C GLU A 259 -11.62 13.63 4.99
N HIS A 260 -10.70 13.81 4.04
CA HIS A 260 -10.82 13.33 2.67
C HIS A 260 -9.84 12.23 2.32
N PHE A 261 -8.69 12.19 2.98
CA PHE A 261 -7.60 11.28 2.66
C PHE A 261 -7.29 10.33 3.80
N LYS A 262 -6.76 9.17 3.46
CA LYS A 262 -6.05 8.24 4.33
C LYS A 262 -4.72 7.86 3.70
N PHE A 263 -3.97 6.97 4.34
CA PHE A 263 -2.69 6.50 3.82
C PHE A 263 -2.79 5.09 3.26
N ASN A 264 -2.09 4.89 2.15
CA ASN A 264 -1.68 3.60 1.62
C ASN A 264 -0.23 3.38 2.06
N ILE A 265 0.00 2.42 2.96
CA ILE A 265 1.32 2.25 3.59
C ILE A 265 2.07 1.15 2.87
N GLU A 266 3.21 1.50 2.28
CA GLU A 266 4.12 0.55 1.67
C GLU A 266 5.26 0.17 2.61
N ALA A 267 5.55 -1.15 2.71
CA ALA A 267 6.56 -1.65 3.63
C ALA A 267 7.99 -1.22 3.23
N ASN A 268 8.31 -1.25 1.93
CA ASN A 268 9.65 -0.82 1.48
C ASN A 268 9.85 0.68 1.63
N HIS A 269 8.81 1.50 1.37
CA HIS A 269 8.87 2.94 1.60
C HIS A 269 9.10 3.28 3.08
N ALA A 270 8.45 2.57 4.01
CA ALA A 270 8.69 2.72 5.43
C ALA A 270 10.18 2.48 5.77
N THR A 271 10.78 1.41 5.26
CA THR A 271 12.20 1.10 5.52
C THR A 271 13.15 2.13 4.89
N LEU A 272 12.81 2.68 3.72
CA LEU A 272 13.55 3.79 3.10
C LEU A 272 13.49 5.08 3.93
N ALA A 273 12.38 5.31 4.64
CA ALA A 273 12.23 6.43 5.58
C ALA A 273 12.96 6.20 6.92
N GLY A 274 13.56 5.03 7.13
CA GLY A 274 14.24 4.66 8.36
C GLY A 274 13.30 4.15 9.45
N HIS A 275 12.08 3.76 9.09
CA HIS A 275 11.06 3.21 9.98
C HIS A 275 10.88 1.71 9.80
N THR A 276 10.32 1.04 10.80
CA THR A 276 9.75 -0.29 10.59
C THR A 276 8.38 -0.17 9.92
N PHE A 277 7.97 -1.18 9.18
CA PHE A 277 6.62 -1.22 8.61
C PHE A 277 5.53 -1.08 9.70
N GLN A 278 5.72 -1.74 10.85
CA GLN A 278 4.83 -1.58 12.00
C GLN A 278 4.72 -0.13 12.48
N HIS A 279 5.83 0.65 12.48
CA HIS A 279 5.81 2.05 12.92
C HIS A 279 4.84 2.89 12.09
N GLU A 280 4.93 2.79 10.77
CA GLU A 280 4.08 3.55 9.85
C GLU A 280 2.61 3.14 9.98
N LEU A 281 2.32 1.82 10.02
CA LEU A 281 0.96 1.31 10.24
C LEU A 281 0.39 1.77 11.58
N HIS A 282 1.17 1.70 12.65
CA HIS A 282 0.78 2.15 13.98
C HIS A 282 0.50 3.65 14.01
N THR A 283 1.39 4.46 13.41
CA THR A 283 1.23 5.92 13.34
C THR A 283 -0.03 6.29 12.55
N ALA A 284 -0.28 5.67 11.41
CA ALA A 284 -1.51 5.87 10.66
C ALA A 284 -2.75 5.44 11.44
N ARG A 285 -2.71 4.29 12.11
CA ARG A 285 -3.84 3.76 12.89
C ARG A 285 -4.24 4.65 14.05
N ILE A 286 -3.29 5.09 14.89
CA ILE A 286 -3.62 5.91 16.07
C ILE A 286 -4.15 7.31 15.71
N ASN A 287 -3.93 7.75 14.48
CA ASN A 287 -4.49 8.97 13.91
C ASN A 287 -5.78 8.73 13.10
N GLY A 288 -6.29 7.49 13.03
CA GLY A 288 -7.48 7.14 12.25
C GLY A 288 -7.26 7.19 10.72
N MET A 289 -6.01 7.17 10.27
CA MET A 289 -5.61 7.45 8.90
C MET A 289 -5.12 6.21 8.13
N LEU A 290 -5.13 5.01 8.73
CA LEU A 290 -4.79 3.78 8.02
C LEU A 290 -5.90 3.41 7.03
N GLY A 291 -5.61 3.40 5.74
CA GLY A 291 -6.58 3.17 4.67
C GLY A 291 -6.32 1.90 3.86
N SER A 292 -5.09 1.69 3.41
CA SER A 292 -4.69 0.55 2.58
C SER A 292 -3.21 0.23 2.78
N VAL A 293 -2.74 -0.84 2.15
CA VAL A 293 -1.35 -1.31 2.26
C VAL A 293 -0.85 -1.75 0.91
N ASP A 294 0.36 -1.31 0.55
CA ASP A 294 1.16 -1.94 -0.49
C ASP A 294 2.11 -2.95 0.14
N ALA A 295 1.74 -4.21 -0.09
CA ALA A 295 2.31 -5.37 0.56
C ALA A 295 3.58 -5.84 -0.17
N ASN A 296 4.73 -5.37 0.29
CA ASN A 296 6.04 -5.82 -0.16
C ASN A 296 7.01 -5.90 1.02
N GLN A 297 8.28 -6.03 0.75
CA GLN A 297 9.38 -5.83 1.69
C GLN A 297 10.58 -5.24 0.95
N GLY A 298 11.42 -4.48 1.67
CA GLY A 298 12.69 -3.97 1.18
C GLY A 298 13.86 -4.87 1.56
N ASP A 299 14.94 -4.81 0.77
CA ASP A 299 16.22 -5.37 1.15
C ASP A 299 17.05 -4.30 1.89
N PRO A 300 17.22 -4.42 3.22
CA PRO A 300 17.96 -3.42 4.00
C PRO A 300 19.45 -3.35 3.64
N LEU A 301 20.01 -4.38 2.98
CA LEU A 301 21.40 -4.39 2.54
C LEU A 301 21.59 -3.56 1.27
N LEU A 302 20.61 -3.54 0.39
CA LEU A 302 20.64 -2.72 -0.84
C LEU A 302 20.27 -1.26 -0.56
N GLY A 303 19.28 -1.00 0.28
CA GLY A 303 18.92 0.34 0.71
C GLY A 303 18.21 1.20 -0.35
N TRP A 304 17.62 0.58 -1.38
CA TRP A 304 16.74 1.22 -2.35
C TRP A 304 15.38 0.52 -2.42
N ASP A 305 14.51 1.01 -3.26
CA ASP A 305 13.19 0.42 -3.49
C ASP A 305 13.29 -0.88 -4.27
N THR A 306 13.28 -2.00 -3.56
CA THR A 306 13.48 -3.32 -4.16
C THR A 306 12.19 -4.02 -4.54
N ASP A 307 11.05 -3.62 -3.98
CA ASP A 307 9.72 -4.20 -4.22
C ASP A 307 9.74 -5.73 -4.18
N GLU A 308 10.25 -6.31 -3.08
CA GLU A 308 10.28 -7.75 -2.93
C GLU A 308 8.91 -8.26 -2.44
N PHE A 309 8.53 -9.46 -2.90
CA PHE A 309 7.39 -10.14 -2.31
C PHE A 309 7.62 -10.40 -0.82
N PRO A 310 6.63 -10.12 0.04
CA PRO A 310 6.80 -10.27 1.49
C PRO A 310 6.89 -11.75 1.88
N THR A 311 7.95 -12.09 2.60
CA THR A 311 8.21 -13.45 3.12
C THR A 311 8.59 -13.46 4.60
N ASP A 312 8.87 -12.30 5.18
CA ASP A 312 9.21 -12.15 6.59
C ASP A 312 7.96 -12.26 7.48
N LEU A 313 7.82 -13.39 8.16
CA LEU A 313 6.68 -13.68 9.05
C LEU A 313 6.61 -12.76 10.26
N TYR A 314 7.74 -12.28 10.76
CA TYR A 314 7.77 -11.35 11.89
C TYR A 314 7.13 -10.01 11.50
N SER A 315 7.55 -9.46 10.36
CA SER A 315 7.02 -8.20 9.83
C SER A 315 5.55 -8.31 9.45
N THR A 316 5.15 -9.35 8.71
CA THR A 316 3.75 -9.56 8.29
C THR A 316 2.82 -9.80 9.49
N THR A 317 3.30 -10.48 10.55
CA THR A 317 2.52 -10.65 11.80
C THR A 317 2.27 -9.31 12.49
N LEU A 318 3.30 -8.48 12.64
CA LEU A 318 3.14 -7.16 13.25
C LEU A 318 2.28 -6.22 12.40
N ALA A 319 2.38 -6.32 11.08
CA ALA A 319 1.48 -5.60 10.17
C ALA A 319 0.01 -6.02 10.37
N MET A 320 -0.27 -7.31 10.37
CA MET A 320 -1.62 -7.81 10.61
C MET A 320 -2.15 -7.49 12.01
N TYR A 321 -1.28 -7.45 13.02
CA TYR A 321 -1.64 -7.00 14.36
C TYR A 321 -2.15 -5.54 14.36
N GLU A 322 -1.45 -4.62 13.68
CA GLU A 322 -1.90 -3.23 13.56
C GLU A 322 -3.19 -3.11 12.73
N ILE A 323 -3.30 -3.87 11.64
CA ILE A 323 -4.51 -3.90 10.78
C ILE A 323 -5.72 -4.43 11.57
N LEU A 324 -5.57 -5.50 12.33
CA LEU A 324 -6.65 -6.02 13.17
C LEU A 324 -7.07 -5.01 14.25
N LYS A 325 -6.12 -4.34 14.90
CA LYS A 325 -6.39 -3.27 15.87
C LYS A 325 -7.04 -2.02 15.24
N ASN A 326 -6.88 -1.83 13.94
CA ASN A 326 -7.59 -0.79 13.19
C ASN A 326 -9.06 -1.18 12.87
N GLY A 327 -9.46 -2.43 13.13
CA GLY A 327 -10.76 -3.00 12.69
C GLY A 327 -10.76 -3.48 11.24
N GLY A 328 -9.56 -3.63 10.64
CA GLY A 328 -9.33 -3.96 9.22
C GLY A 328 -8.99 -2.73 8.39
N LEU A 329 -8.96 -2.90 7.07
CA LEU A 329 -8.63 -1.85 6.10
C LEU A 329 -9.87 -1.19 5.45
N GLY A 330 -11.08 -1.60 5.82
CA GLY A 330 -12.31 -1.04 5.26
C GLY A 330 -12.41 -1.23 3.74
N LYS A 331 -12.36 -0.13 2.97
CA LYS A 331 -12.31 -0.15 1.49
C LYS A 331 -10.92 -0.50 0.95
N GLY A 332 -9.84 -0.40 1.75
CA GLY A 332 -8.49 -0.77 1.33
C GLY A 332 -8.26 -2.27 1.23
N GLY A 333 -7.04 -2.67 0.95
CA GLY A 333 -6.62 -4.06 0.84
C GLY A 333 -5.10 -4.19 0.93
N LEU A 334 -4.59 -5.39 0.68
CA LEU A 334 -3.18 -5.70 0.58
C LEU A 334 -2.83 -5.87 -0.92
N ASN A 335 -2.39 -4.78 -1.54
CA ASN A 335 -1.91 -4.82 -2.92
C ASN A 335 -0.45 -5.27 -2.94
N PHE A 336 -0.10 -6.24 -3.79
CA PHE A 336 1.29 -6.64 -3.97
C PHE A 336 2.01 -5.68 -4.91
N ASP A 337 2.43 -4.52 -4.39
CA ASP A 337 3.42 -3.66 -5.05
C ASP A 337 4.79 -4.32 -4.95
N ALA A 338 4.91 -5.44 -5.64
CA ALA A 338 6.05 -6.34 -5.57
C ALA A 338 6.32 -6.99 -6.93
N LYS A 339 7.60 -7.12 -7.26
CA LYS A 339 8.06 -7.70 -8.52
C LYS A 339 8.93 -8.93 -8.28
N VAL A 340 8.84 -9.92 -9.17
CA VAL A 340 9.77 -11.04 -9.17
C VAL A 340 11.20 -10.55 -9.44
N ARG A 341 12.17 -11.19 -8.83
CA ARG A 341 13.58 -10.83 -9.04
C ARG A 341 14.00 -11.10 -10.49
N ARG A 342 14.93 -10.31 -11.00
CA ARG A 342 15.46 -10.38 -12.36
C ARG A 342 15.83 -11.79 -12.84
N PRO A 343 16.41 -12.70 -12.00
CA PRO A 343 16.69 -14.08 -12.39
C PRO A 343 15.46 -15.02 -12.37
N SER A 344 14.31 -14.59 -11.88
CA SER A 344 13.05 -15.34 -11.84
C SER A 344 12.20 -14.94 -13.04
N PHE A 345 12.42 -15.55 -14.19
CA PHE A 345 11.89 -15.08 -15.47
C PHE A 345 10.83 -15.98 -16.10
N GLU A 346 10.51 -17.12 -15.51
CA GLU A 346 9.48 -18.03 -16.01
C GLU A 346 8.07 -17.54 -15.62
N ASP A 347 7.05 -17.93 -16.38
CA ASP A 347 5.67 -17.55 -16.10
C ASP A 347 5.18 -18.06 -14.75
N ALA A 348 5.63 -19.25 -14.34
CA ALA A 348 5.31 -19.85 -13.05
C ALA A 348 5.89 -19.04 -11.86
N ASP A 349 6.99 -18.30 -12.05
CA ASP A 349 7.60 -17.49 -10.99
C ASP A 349 6.64 -16.39 -10.48
N LEU A 350 5.77 -15.87 -11.35
CA LEU A 350 4.73 -14.93 -10.94
C LEU A 350 3.76 -15.54 -9.90
N PHE A 351 3.39 -16.81 -10.12
CA PHE A 351 2.51 -17.51 -9.18
C PHE A 351 3.23 -17.87 -7.88
N TYR A 352 4.47 -18.37 -7.95
CA TYR A 352 5.26 -18.68 -6.75
C TYR A 352 5.43 -17.48 -5.85
N ALA A 353 5.72 -16.32 -6.43
CA ALA A 353 5.90 -15.07 -5.69
C ALA A 353 4.62 -14.61 -4.98
N HIS A 354 3.49 -14.60 -5.70
CA HIS A 354 2.21 -14.23 -5.11
C HIS A 354 1.75 -15.22 -4.04
N ILE A 355 1.90 -16.54 -4.28
CA ILE A 355 1.59 -17.57 -3.29
C ILE A 355 2.41 -17.35 -2.01
N ALA A 356 3.72 -17.08 -2.15
CA ALA A 356 4.58 -16.82 -1.00
C ALA A 356 4.13 -15.59 -0.19
N GLY A 357 3.80 -14.48 -0.87
CA GLY A 357 3.30 -13.28 -0.21
C GLY A 357 1.92 -13.46 0.44
N MET A 358 0.99 -14.12 -0.26
CA MET A 358 -0.34 -14.42 0.26
C MET A 358 -0.29 -15.35 1.48
N ASP A 359 0.54 -16.38 1.43
CA ASP A 359 0.72 -17.31 2.56
C ASP A 359 1.43 -16.62 3.75
N ALA A 360 2.38 -15.72 3.50
CA ALA A 360 3.06 -14.97 4.56
C ALA A 360 2.08 -14.08 5.35
N PHE A 361 1.22 -13.32 4.64
CA PHE A 361 0.20 -12.50 5.28
C PHE A 361 -0.93 -13.32 5.91
N ALA A 362 -1.34 -14.44 5.29
CA ALA A 362 -2.32 -15.33 5.87
C ALA A 362 -1.82 -15.95 7.18
N ARG A 363 -0.55 -16.36 7.22
CA ARG A 363 0.11 -16.83 8.44
C ARG A 363 0.23 -15.71 9.48
N GLY A 364 0.66 -14.52 9.06
CA GLY A 364 0.71 -13.34 9.91
C GLY A 364 -0.65 -12.99 10.54
N LEU A 365 -1.74 -13.10 9.77
CA LEU A 365 -3.10 -12.91 10.27
C LEU A 365 -3.46 -13.90 11.37
N GLN A 366 -3.16 -15.20 11.18
CA GLN A 366 -3.44 -16.24 12.18
C GLN A 366 -2.70 -15.96 13.49
N VAL A 367 -1.41 -15.64 13.41
CA VAL A 367 -0.58 -15.34 14.58
C VAL A 367 -1.02 -14.05 15.28
N ALA A 368 -1.26 -12.99 14.52
CA ALA A 368 -1.72 -11.70 15.07
C ALA A 368 -3.07 -11.83 15.78
N HIS A 369 -4.01 -12.57 15.20
CA HIS A 369 -5.29 -12.85 15.83
C HIS A 369 -5.12 -13.59 17.15
N LYS A 370 -4.29 -14.64 17.18
CA LYS A 370 -3.99 -15.39 18.40
C LYS A 370 -3.34 -14.53 19.49
N LEU A 371 -2.41 -13.64 19.12
CA LEU A 371 -1.82 -12.67 20.08
C LEU A 371 -2.86 -11.75 20.70
N LEU A 372 -3.83 -11.30 19.90
CA LEU A 372 -4.93 -10.44 20.36
C LEU A 372 -5.92 -11.20 21.24
N GLU A 373 -6.29 -12.44 20.88
CA GLU A 373 -7.17 -13.30 21.71
C GLU A 373 -6.57 -13.57 23.08
N ASP A 374 -5.28 -13.90 23.13
CA ASP A 374 -4.58 -14.16 24.38
C ASP A 374 -4.28 -12.87 25.19
N GLY A 375 -4.39 -11.71 24.55
CA GLY A 375 -4.20 -10.39 25.17
C GLY A 375 -2.80 -10.13 25.69
N VAL A 376 -1.79 -10.85 25.19
CA VAL A 376 -0.43 -10.86 25.77
C VAL A 376 0.21 -9.48 25.74
N LEU A 377 0.14 -8.79 24.60
CA LEU A 377 0.74 -7.47 24.43
C LEU A 377 -0.14 -6.39 25.09
N GLU A 378 -1.45 -6.50 24.96
CA GLU A 378 -2.42 -5.58 25.53
C GLU A 378 -2.33 -5.57 27.07
N ASN A 379 -2.33 -6.74 27.69
CA ASN A 379 -2.24 -6.85 29.15
C ASN A 379 -0.91 -6.29 29.67
N PHE A 380 0.19 -6.52 28.95
CA PHE A 380 1.49 -5.95 29.30
C PHE A 380 1.48 -4.42 29.23
N ILE A 381 0.94 -3.85 28.14
CA ILE A 381 0.82 -2.39 27.95
C ILE A 381 -0.07 -1.81 29.04
N ASP A 382 -1.22 -2.41 29.30
CA ASP A 382 -2.17 -2.00 30.32
C ASP A 382 -1.57 -1.96 31.73
N ASP A 383 -0.80 -2.97 32.10
CA ASP A 383 -0.08 -2.99 33.38
C ASP A 383 1.03 -1.93 33.40
N ARG A 384 1.80 -1.80 32.32
CA ARG A 384 2.92 -0.85 32.25
C ARG A 384 2.48 0.59 32.43
N TYR A 385 1.31 0.97 31.90
CA TYR A 385 0.76 2.32 31.94
C TYR A 385 -0.34 2.48 33.01
N SER A 386 -0.48 1.51 33.92
CA SER A 386 -1.55 1.51 34.94
C SER A 386 -1.53 2.74 35.86
N SER A 387 -0.36 3.35 36.13
CA SER A 387 -0.22 4.55 36.91
C SER A 387 -0.97 5.77 36.37
N PHE A 388 -1.30 5.79 35.08
CA PHE A 388 -2.12 6.86 34.48
C PHE A 388 -3.62 6.66 34.62
N LYS A 389 -4.06 5.52 35.22
CA LYS A 389 -5.50 5.22 35.42
C LYS A 389 -6.04 5.74 36.77
N GLU A 390 -5.17 6.13 37.68
CA GLU A 390 -5.55 6.58 39.05
C GLU A 390 -4.63 7.69 39.58
N GLY A 391 -5.04 8.33 40.69
CA GLY A 391 -4.25 9.35 41.39
C GLY A 391 -3.79 10.48 40.46
N ILE A 392 -2.53 10.89 40.63
CA ILE A 392 -1.93 11.98 39.85
C ILE A 392 -1.92 11.67 38.35
N GLY A 393 -1.79 10.39 37.96
CA GLY A 393 -1.86 9.97 36.55
C GLY A 393 -3.21 10.25 35.91
N ALA A 394 -4.32 9.99 36.63
CA ALA A 394 -5.66 10.31 36.16
C ALA A 394 -5.87 11.84 36.04
N ASP A 395 -5.29 12.62 36.94
CA ASP A 395 -5.37 14.09 36.88
C ASP A 395 -4.56 14.63 35.67
N ILE A 396 -3.41 14.03 35.33
CA ILE A 396 -2.66 14.35 34.12
C ILE A 396 -3.50 14.09 32.88
N VAL A 397 -4.04 12.87 32.73
CA VAL A 397 -4.80 12.46 31.56
C VAL A 397 -6.07 13.27 31.35
N SER A 398 -6.74 13.65 32.46
CA SER A 398 -7.95 14.47 32.41
C SER A 398 -7.71 15.98 32.24
N GLY A 399 -6.44 16.41 32.21
CA GLY A 399 -6.07 17.84 32.09
C GLY A 399 -6.33 18.65 33.35
N LYS A 400 -6.54 18.02 34.51
CA LYS A 400 -6.71 18.71 35.79
C LYS A 400 -5.38 19.11 36.42
N ALA A 401 -4.30 18.36 36.12
CA ALA A 401 -2.98 18.66 36.64
C ALA A 401 -2.33 19.82 35.86
N ASP A 402 -1.65 20.69 36.58
CA ASP A 402 -0.80 21.76 36.06
C ASP A 402 0.61 21.66 36.65
N PHE A 403 1.54 22.54 36.25
CA PHE A 403 2.92 22.51 36.74
C PHE A 403 3.02 22.72 38.24
N HIS A 404 2.11 23.50 38.87
CA HIS A 404 2.14 23.75 40.30
C HIS A 404 1.70 22.52 41.12
N SER A 405 0.63 21.87 40.70
CA SER A 405 0.14 20.63 41.34
C SER A 405 1.12 19.47 41.14
N LEU A 406 1.77 19.37 39.94
CA LEU A 406 2.78 18.36 39.67
C LEU A 406 4.07 18.58 40.44
N GLU A 407 4.54 19.84 40.60
CA GLU A 407 5.66 20.18 41.47
C GLU A 407 5.39 19.81 42.93
N ALA A 408 4.23 20.21 43.46
CA ALA A 408 3.84 19.89 44.84
C ALA A 408 3.81 18.37 45.05
N TYR A 409 3.22 17.62 44.12
CA TYR A 409 3.22 16.16 44.17
C TYR A 409 4.64 15.55 44.12
N ALA A 410 5.51 16.05 43.24
CA ALA A 410 6.87 15.53 43.08
C ALA A 410 7.75 15.79 44.33
N LEU A 411 7.57 16.94 44.96
CA LEU A 411 8.30 17.27 46.21
C LEU A 411 7.96 16.32 47.38
N GLU A 412 6.74 15.77 47.38
CA GLU A 412 6.30 14.81 48.38
C GLU A 412 6.57 13.35 47.99
N ASN A 413 6.83 13.07 46.68
CA ASN A 413 6.97 11.74 46.08
C ASN A 413 8.22 11.64 45.21
N ASP A 414 9.39 11.88 45.75
CA ASP A 414 10.69 11.91 45.03
C ASP A 414 11.33 10.53 44.84
N GLN A 415 10.82 9.49 45.50
CA GLN A 415 11.32 8.11 45.39
C GLN A 415 10.62 7.36 44.23
N ILE A 416 11.09 7.60 43.01
CA ILE A 416 10.46 7.09 41.79
C ILE A 416 11.06 5.72 41.41
N THR A 417 10.19 4.72 41.19
CA THR A 417 10.57 3.40 40.69
C THR A 417 9.91 3.10 39.36
N ASN A 418 10.69 2.76 38.35
CA ASN A 418 10.18 2.42 37.03
C ASN A 418 9.92 0.91 36.89
N LYS A 419 8.87 0.55 36.15
CA LYS A 419 8.65 -0.82 35.69
C LYS A 419 9.57 -1.15 34.53
N SER A 420 10.07 -2.41 34.45
CA SER A 420 10.88 -2.89 33.34
C SER A 420 10.08 -2.92 32.03
N GLY A 421 10.74 -2.50 30.93
CA GLY A 421 10.15 -2.54 29.58
C GLY A 421 10.07 -3.94 28.95
N ARG A 422 10.75 -4.96 29.51
CA ARG A 422 10.69 -6.38 29.08
C ARG A 422 10.89 -6.59 27.56
N THR A 423 11.66 -5.73 26.90
CA THR A 423 11.82 -5.70 25.44
C THR A 423 12.22 -7.06 24.87
N GLU A 424 13.22 -7.72 25.45
CA GLU A 424 13.72 -9.01 24.99
C GLU A 424 12.71 -10.12 25.23
N LEU A 425 12.00 -10.08 26.36
CA LEU A 425 10.93 -11.03 26.68
C LEU A 425 9.79 -10.95 25.65
N LEU A 426 9.33 -9.73 25.32
CA LEU A 426 8.22 -9.55 24.36
C LEU A 426 8.61 -10.00 22.96
N LYS A 427 9.84 -9.74 22.51
CA LYS A 427 10.36 -10.25 21.24
C LYS A 427 10.44 -11.78 21.24
N ALA A 428 10.90 -12.38 22.33
CA ALA A 428 10.94 -13.84 22.48
C ALA A 428 9.53 -14.45 22.48
N THR A 429 8.59 -13.80 23.14
CA THR A 429 7.18 -14.23 23.14
C THR A 429 6.60 -14.20 21.72
N LEU A 430 6.80 -13.12 20.94
CA LEU A 430 6.36 -13.08 19.56
C LEU A 430 6.95 -14.22 18.72
N ASN A 431 8.26 -14.49 18.86
CA ASN A 431 8.89 -15.63 18.18
C ASN A 431 8.25 -16.97 18.56
N GLN A 432 7.87 -17.15 19.85
CA GLN A 432 7.19 -18.36 20.29
C GLN A 432 5.85 -18.53 19.56
N TYR A 433 5.03 -17.48 19.45
CA TYR A 433 3.78 -17.52 18.71
C TYR A 433 3.98 -17.83 17.21
N LEU A 434 5.03 -17.31 16.58
CA LEU A 434 5.38 -17.60 15.19
C LEU A 434 5.68 -19.10 14.96
N ILE A 435 6.30 -19.77 15.96
CA ILE A 435 6.70 -21.19 15.88
C ILE A 435 5.51 -22.10 16.19
N GLU A 436 4.70 -21.78 17.17
CA GLU A 436 3.65 -22.66 17.72
C GLU A 436 2.30 -22.56 17.03
N ALA A 437 1.94 -21.45 16.40
CA ALA A 437 0.61 -21.19 15.86
C ALA A 437 0.28 -21.89 14.50
#